data_a9063463c9b753c54a9f73a40b50aaaf
#
_entry.id   a9063463c9b753c54a9f73a40b50aaaf
#
_cell.length_a   1.000
_cell.length_b   1.000
_cell.length_c   1.000
_cell.angle_alpha   90.00
_cell.angle_beta   90.00
_cell.angle_gamma   90.00
#
_symmetry.space_group_name_H-M   'P 1'
#
loop_
_entity.id
_entity.type
_entity.pdbx_description
1 polymer ?
#
loop_
_entity_poly.entity_id
_entity_poly.type
_entity_poly.pdbx_seq_one_letter_code
_entity_poly.pdbx_strand_id
1 'polypeptide(L)'
;MQEYDVRTNVMTASGSVSIKYKDIDAYTDKAVIQTNSKGDLKRIDLIGHAKIDQAKHRAMANHFVYDVEKEEMTAMGDATTTTILDNGKEFVLKANYQQYNKRDGIFIGNGKVRAWYDNYYARGPKVVCYPDKVTNKPNEVFLMGRSTIQENEKEITADQIKVIIDPKNFIAEGNVRTVIHQAGGTKSTSSKMGF
;
A
#
# COMPACT_ATOMS: atom_id res chain seq x y z
N MET A 1 -17.86 -21.82 -11.88
CA MET A 1 -17.48 -23.23 -11.60
C MET A 1 -16.80 -23.28 -10.24
N GLN A 2 -17.09 -24.33 -9.45
CA GLN A 2 -16.43 -24.54 -8.15
C GLN A 2 -15.97 -26.00 -8.09
N GLU A 3 -14.75 -26.23 -7.59
CA GLU A 3 -14.12 -27.53 -7.48
C GLU A 3 -13.40 -27.63 -6.13
N TYR A 4 -13.46 -28.81 -5.50
CA TYR A 4 -12.72 -29.11 -4.28
C TYR A 4 -11.94 -30.40 -4.44
N ASP A 5 -10.60 -30.32 -4.34
CA ASP A 5 -9.73 -31.51 -4.33
C ASP A 5 -9.45 -31.93 -2.88
N VAL A 6 -10.07 -33.01 -2.48
CA VAL A 6 -9.94 -33.58 -1.11
C VAL A 6 -8.52 -34.02 -0.78
N ARG A 7 -7.71 -34.41 -1.77
CA ARG A 7 -6.33 -34.90 -1.54
C ARG A 7 -5.38 -33.75 -1.21
N THR A 8 -5.59 -32.59 -1.82
CA THR A 8 -4.74 -31.41 -1.64
C THR A 8 -5.33 -30.41 -0.66
N ASN A 9 -6.59 -30.58 -0.23
CA ASN A 9 -7.38 -29.65 0.56
C ASN A 9 -7.43 -28.24 -0.10
N VAL A 10 -7.57 -28.21 -1.43
CA VAL A 10 -7.67 -26.98 -2.22
C VAL A 10 -9.07 -26.86 -2.80
N MET A 11 -9.69 -25.70 -2.56
CA MET A 11 -10.93 -25.29 -3.21
C MET A 11 -10.59 -24.22 -4.26
N THR A 12 -11.11 -24.42 -5.47
CA THR A 12 -11.00 -23.45 -6.57
C THR A 12 -12.39 -23.00 -7.00
N ALA A 13 -12.61 -21.70 -7.09
CA ALA A 13 -13.79 -21.10 -7.68
C ALA A 13 -13.38 -20.20 -8.85
N SER A 14 -14.13 -20.23 -9.96
CA SER A 14 -13.84 -19.44 -11.16
C SER A 14 -15.11 -18.86 -11.78
N GLY A 15 -14.97 -17.65 -12.36
CA GLY A 15 -16.04 -16.92 -13.03
C GLY A 15 -16.82 -16.03 -12.05
N SER A 16 -16.47 -14.74 -11.95
CA SER A 16 -17.13 -13.74 -11.11
C SER A 16 -17.33 -14.19 -9.66
N VAL A 17 -16.23 -14.54 -9.00
CA VAL A 17 -16.24 -15.04 -7.63
C VAL A 17 -16.49 -13.91 -6.65
N SER A 18 -17.45 -14.09 -5.74
CA SER A 18 -17.69 -13.21 -4.59
C SER A 18 -17.49 -13.99 -3.29
N ILE A 19 -16.72 -13.43 -2.38
CA ILE A 19 -16.42 -14.00 -1.07
C ILE A 19 -16.81 -12.99 -0.01
N LYS A 20 -17.64 -13.42 0.95
CA LYS A 20 -17.99 -12.61 2.10
C LYS A 20 -17.49 -13.30 3.36
N TYR A 21 -16.67 -12.57 4.14
CA TYR A 21 -16.14 -13.07 5.39
C TYR A 21 -16.06 -11.94 6.43
N LYS A 22 -16.88 -12.04 7.47
CA LYS A 22 -17.06 -10.98 8.49
C LYS A 22 -17.44 -9.66 7.82
N ASP A 23 -16.60 -8.63 7.96
CA ASP A 23 -16.72 -7.29 7.40
C ASP A 23 -15.94 -7.10 6.09
N ILE A 24 -15.44 -8.20 5.49
CA ILE A 24 -14.68 -8.22 4.25
C ILE A 24 -15.57 -8.72 3.13
N ASP A 25 -15.67 -7.94 2.05
CA ASP A 25 -16.23 -8.34 0.77
C ASP A 25 -15.09 -8.40 -0.26
N ALA A 26 -14.91 -9.56 -0.89
CA ALA A 26 -13.89 -9.75 -1.91
C ALA A 26 -14.50 -10.22 -3.23
N TYR A 27 -13.99 -9.71 -4.35
CA TYR A 27 -14.43 -10.01 -5.71
C TYR A 27 -13.22 -10.33 -6.57
N THR A 28 -13.32 -11.34 -7.43
CA THR A 28 -12.20 -11.77 -8.29
C THR A 28 -12.71 -12.67 -9.43
N ASP A 29 -11.91 -12.85 -10.47
CA ASP A 29 -12.23 -13.82 -11.54
C ASP A 29 -12.04 -15.26 -11.08
N LYS A 30 -11.03 -15.50 -10.21
CA LYS A 30 -10.73 -16.83 -9.67
C LYS A 30 -10.23 -16.72 -8.23
N ALA A 31 -10.72 -17.61 -7.36
CA ALA A 31 -10.23 -17.79 -6.02
C ALA A 31 -9.67 -19.20 -5.83
N VAL A 32 -8.54 -19.31 -5.16
CA VAL A 32 -7.94 -20.58 -4.71
C VAL A 32 -7.77 -20.50 -3.20
N ILE A 33 -8.40 -21.41 -2.48
CA ILE A 33 -8.39 -21.46 -1.02
C ILE A 33 -7.76 -22.79 -0.60
N GLN A 34 -6.70 -22.70 0.18
CA GLN A 34 -6.00 -23.86 0.73
C GLN A 34 -6.26 -23.97 2.24
N THR A 35 -6.63 -25.18 2.68
CA THR A 35 -6.80 -25.52 4.09
C THR A 35 -5.77 -26.57 4.52
N ASN A 36 -5.64 -26.80 5.84
CA ASN A 36 -4.93 -27.96 6.36
C ASN A 36 -5.86 -29.18 6.42
N SER A 37 -5.34 -30.32 6.87
CA SER A 37 -6.12 -31.57 7.02
C SER A 37 -7.26 -31.48 8.06
N LYS A 38 -7.25 -30.46 8.93
CA LYS A 38 -8.31 -30.19 9.91
C LYS A 38 -9.37 -29.22 9.40
N GLY A 39 -9.18 -28.67 8.17
CA GLY A 39 -10.07 -27.67 7.58
C GLY A 39 -9.71 -26.21 7.94
N ASP A 40 -8.64 -25.97 8.70
CA ASP A 40 -8.23 -24.59 9.01
C ASP A 40 -7.62 -23.93 7.78
N LEU A 41 -7.94 -22.67 7.57
CA LEU A 41 -7.46 -21.86 6.46
C LEU A 41 -5.95 -21.65 6.56
N LYS A 42 -5.24 -21.87 5.45
CA LYS A 42 -3.81 -21.62 5.32
C LYS A 42 -3.50 -20.46 4.40
N ARG A 43 -4.15 -20.44 3.23
CA ARG A 43 -3.86 -19.47 2.19
C ARG A 43 -5.08 -19.18 1.34
N ILE A 44 -5.20 -17.93 0.91
CA ILE A 44 -6.17 -17.49 -0.09
C ILE A 44 -5.42 -16.79 -1.22
N ASP A 45 -5.68 -17.18 -2.44
CA ASP A 45 -5.28 -16.46 -3.65
C ASP A 45 -6.53 -15.95 -4.37
N LEU A 46 -6.57 -14.63 -4.64
CA LEU A 46 -7.59 -13.98 -5.46
C LEU A 46 -6.91 -13.53 -6.76
N ILE A 47 -7.32 -14.07 -7.89
CA ILE A 47 -6.62 -13.93 -9.17
C ILE A 47 -7.54 -13.32 -10.22
N GLY A 48 -7.09 -12.27 -10.87
CA GLY A 48 -7.82 -11.54 -11.91
C GLY A 48 -8.80 -10.51 -11.34
N HIS A 49 -8.62 -9.24 -11.69
CA HIS A 49 -9.48 -8.09 -11.31
C HIS A 49 -9.91 -8.12 -9.84
N ALA A 50 -8.96 -8.52 -8.97
CA ALA A 50 -9.27 -8.77 -7.58
C ALA A 50 -9.48 -7.45 -6.82
N LYS A 51 -10.57 -7.40 -6.04
CA LYS A 51 -10.98 -6.27 -5.22
C LYS A 51 -11.34 -6.75 -3.83
N ILE A 52 -10.91 -6.03 -2.81
CA ILE A 52 -11.24 -6.26 -1.41
C ILE A 52 -11.79 -4.95 -0.85
N ASP A 53 -12.99 -5.01 -0.29
CA ASP A 53 -13.62 -3.92 0.45
C ASP A 53 -13.76 -4.32 1.93
N GLN A 54 -13.27 -3.48 2.85
CA GLN A 54 -13.39 -3.64 4.29
C GLN A 54 -13.57 -2.29 4.96
N ALA A 55 -14.74 -2.02 5.51
CA ALA A 55 -15.05 -0.77 6.22
C ALA A 55 -14.56 0.48 5.47
N LYS A 56 -13.50 1.13 5.97
CA LYS A 56 -12.87 2.34 5.38
C LYS A 56 -11.75 2.03 4.39
N HIS A 57 -11.49 0.75 4.10
CA HIS A 57 -10.36 0.31 3.26
C HIS A 57 -10.88 -0.37 1.99
N ARG A 58 -10.26 -0.03 0.87
CA ARG A 58 -10.44 -0.70 -0.42
C ARG A 58 -9.09 -1.03 -1.00
N ALA A 59 -8.93 -2.24 -1.48
CA ALA A 59 -7.74 -2.64 -2.22
C ALA A 59 -8.12 -3.29 -3.56
N MET A 60 -7.35 -3.00 -4.60
CA MET A 60 -7.49 -3.58 -5.94
C MET A 60 -6.13 -4.00 -6.46
N ALA A 61 -6.04 -5.17 -7.10
CA ALA A 61 -4.83 -5.68 -7.73
C ALA A 61 -5.17 -6.78 -8.74
N ASN A 62 -4.20 -7.19 -9.56
CA ASN A 62 -4.38 -8.35 -10.42
C ASN A 62 -4.35 -9.67 -9.62
N HIS A 63 -3.63 -9.68 -8.50
CA HIS A 63 -3.52 -10.86 -7.65
C HIS A 63 -3.33 -10.46 -6.19
N PHE A 64 -4.17 -10.99 -5.30
CA PHE A 64 -3.96 -10.95 -3.85
C PHE A 64 -3.60 -12.34 -3.33
N VAL A 65 -2.70 -12.34 -2.36
CA VAL A 65 -2.35 -13.53 -1.57
C VAL A 65 -2.50 -13.18 -0.10
N TYR A 66 -3.26 -13.98 0.64
CA TYR A 66 -3.28 -13.92 2.09
C TYR A 66 -2.67 -15.21 2.66
N ASP A 67 -1.56 -15.08 3.36
CA ASP A 67 -0.88 -16.15 4.10
C ASP A 67 -1.30 -16.06 5.57
N VAL A 68 -2.09 -17.03 6.04
CA VAL A 68 -2.67 -17.00 7.39
C VAL A 68 -1.62 -17.19 8.47
N GLU A 69 -0.63 -18.05 8.22
CA GLU A 69 0.44 -18.32 9.20
C GLU A 69 1.34 -17.10 9.41
N LYS A 70 1.64 -16.40 8.35
CA LYS A 70 2.43 -15.15 8.41
C LYS A 70 1.61 -13.93 8.80
N GLU A 71 0.28 -14.03 8.76
CA GLU A 71 -0.66 -12.92 8.87
C GLU A 71 -0.32 -11.80 7.86
N GLU A 72 0.04 -12.20 6.65
CA GLU A 72 0.54 -11.31 5.61
C GLU A 72 -0.40 -11.28 4.41
N MET A 73 -0.71 -10.09 3.95
CA MET A 73 -1.42 -9.85 2.70
C MET A 73 -0.47 -9.23 1.69
N THR A 74 -0.44 -9.80 0.49
CA THR A 74 0.34 -9.32 -0.64
C THR A 74 -0.60 -8.98 -1.80
N ALA A 75 -0.39 -7.83 -2.43
CA ALA A 75 -1.09 -7.39 -3.63
C ALA A 75 -0.08 -7.18 -4.77
N MET A 76 -0.32 -7.78 -5.92
CA MET A 76 0.59 -7.78 -7.07
C MET A 76 -0.13 -7.35 -8.35
N GLY A 77 0.57 -6.57 -9.19
CA GLY A 77 0.08 -6.09 -10.48
C GLY A 77 -0.87 -4.91 -10.31
N ASP A 78 -0.35 -3.69 -10.51
CA ASP A 78 -1.07 -2.41 -10.42
C ASP A 78 -1.90 -2.26 -9.12
N ALA A 79 -1.28 -2.67 -8.02
CA ALA A 79 -1.94 -2.64 -6.72
C ALA A 79 -2.30 -1.21 -6.31
N THR A 80 -3.56 -1.00 -5.93
CA THR A 80 -4.10 0.27 -5.44
C THR A 80 -4.77 0.03 -4.10
N THR A 81 -4.36 0.76 -3.07
CA THR A 81 -5.03 0.79 -1.76
C THR A 81 -5.59 2.17 -1.52
N THR A 82 -6.85 2.24 -1.12
CA THR A 82 -7.56 3.46 -0.72
C THR A 82 -8.03 3.30 0.73
N THR A 83 -7.77 4.31 1.55
CA THR A 83 -8.16 4.32 2.97
C THR A 83 -8.78 5.66 3.32
N ILE A 84 -9.96 5.64 3.97
CA ILE A 84 -10.54 6.83 4.59
C ILE A 84 -10.00 6.94 6.01
N LEU A 85 -9.21 7.97 6.26
CA LEU A 85 -8.62 8.24 7.57
C LEU A 85 -9.65 8.78 8.56
N ASP A 86 -9.30 8.81 9.86
CA ASP A 86 -10.22 9.26 10.92
C ASP A 86 -10.67 10.72 10.76
N ASN A 87 -9.85 11.54 10.09
CA ASN A 87 -10.21 12.92 9.74
C ASN A 87 -11.10 13.04 8.49
N GLY A 88 -11.58 11.92 7.94
CA GLY A 88 -12.43 11.86 6.76
C GLY A 88 -11.70 12.05 5.42
N LYS A 89 -10.38 12.29 5.42
CA LYS A 89 -9.60 12.45 4.20
C LYS A 89 -9.23 11.09 3.61
N GLU A 90 -9.19 11.05 2.28
CA GLU A 90 -8.79 9.86 1.54
C GLU A 90 -7.26 9.81 1.39
N PHE A 91 -6.70 8.63 1.64
CA PHE A 91 -5.32 8.28 1.29
C PHE A 91 -5.36 7.22 0.19
N VAL A 92 -4.64 7.45 -0.90
CA VAL A 92 -4.53 6.51 -2.01
C VAL A 92 -3.06 6.16 -2.22
N LEU A 93 -2.76 4.86 -2.31
CA LEU A 93 -1.43 4.37 -2.66
C LEU A 93 -1.52 3.43 -3.86
N LYS A 94 -0.67 3.67 -4.87
CA LYS A 94 -0.47 2.79 -6.03
C LYS A 94 0.97 2.31 -6.07
N ALA A 95 1.16 1.03 -6.38
CA ALA A 95 2.48 0.42 -6.59
C ALA A 95 2.36 -0.86 -7.43
N ASN A 96 3.45 -1.35 -8.00
CA ASN A 96 3.43 -2.65 -8.67
C ASN A 96 3.18 -3.80 -7.69
N TYR A 97 3.67 -3.64 -6.46
CA TYR A 97 3.60 -4.60 -5.37
C TYR A 97 3.28 -3.86 -4.07
N GLN A 98 2.37 -4.40 -3.28
CA GLN A 98 2.08 -3.95 -1.92
C GLN A 98 2.02 -5.15 -0.98
N GLN A 99 2.49 -4.96 0.24
CA GLN A 99 2.50 -5.97 1.29
C GLN A 99 2.11 -5.33 2.61
N TYR A 100 1.25 -6.00 3.34
CA TYR A 100 0.86 -5.63 4.70
C TYR A 100 1.03 -6.82 5.62
N ASN A 101 1.79 -6.64 6.69
CA ASN A 101 1.91 -7.64 7.75
C ASN A 101 1.11 -7.17 8.96
N LYS A 102 0.13 -7.99 9.38
CA LYS A 102 -0.80 -7.65 10.45
C LYS A 102 -0.15 -7.69 11.83
N ARG A 103 0.91 -8.52 12.05
CA ARG A 103 1.56 -8.68 13.35
C ARG A 103 2.30 -7.42 13.77
N ASP A 104 3.02 -6.81 12.85
CA ASP A 104 3.84 -5.63 13.11
C ASP A 104 3.23 -4.34 12.57
N GLY A 105 2.13 -4.44 11.82
CA GLY A 105 1.45 -3.32 11.20
C GLY A 105 2.24 -2.64 10.07
N ILE A 106 3.35 -3.24 9.63
CA ILE A 106 4.20 -2.67 8.58
C ILE A 106 3.53 -2.83 7.22
N PHE A 107 3.51 -1.72 6.49
CA PHE A 107 3.04 -1.69 5.11
C PHE A 107 4.20 -1.31 4.18
N ILE A 108 4.35 -2.04 3.07
CA ILE A 108 5.38 -1.84 2.05
C ILE A 108 4.72 -1.68 0.69
N GLY A 109 5.11 -0.65 -0.05
CA GLY A 109 4.83 -0.50 -1.47
C GLY A 109 6.13 -0.49 -2.26
N ASN A 110 6.19 -1.24 -3.37
CA ASN A 110 7.39 -1.37 -4.17
C ASN A 110 7.09 -1.29 -5.67
N GLY A 111 7.93 -0.59 -6.41
CA GLY A 111 7.85 -0.39 -7.86
C GLY A 111 6.77 0.62 -8.27
N LYS A 112 7.19 1.73 -8.89
CA LYS A 112 6.33 2.81 -9.39
C LYS A 112 5.36 3.37 -8.33
N VAL A 113 5.84 3.54 -7.11
CA VAL A 113 5.04 4.05 -6.00
C VAL A 113 4.52 5.45 -6.31
N ARG A 114 3.23 5.67 -6.10
CA ARG A 114 2.53 6.95 -6.14
C ARG A 114 1.55 7.01 -4.99
N ALA A 115 1.56 8.08 -4.23
CA ALA A 115 0.67 8.29 -3.10
C ALA A 115 0.01 9.67 -3.17
N TRP A 116 -1.25 9.73 -2.77
CA TRP A 116 -2.03 10.97 -2.68
C TRP A 116 -2.64 11.06 -1.29
N TYR A 117 -2.50 12.20 -0.69
CA TYR A 117 -3.15 12.52 0.57
C TYR A 117 -3.38 14.02 0.66
N ASP A 118 -4.65 14.45 0.70
CA ASP A 118 -5.01 15.86 0.71
C ASP A 118 -4.38 16.60 -0.50
N ASN A 119 -3.59 17.62 -0.24
CA ASN A 119 -2.83 18.37 -1.25
C ASN A 119 -1.41 17.83 -1.49
N TYR A 120 -1.09 16.64 -0.95
CA TYR A 120 0.21 15.98 -1.12
C TYR A 120 0.17 14.94 -2.21
N TYR A 121 1.17 14.97 -3.05
CA TYR A 121 1.48 13.91 -3.99
C TYR A 121 2.90 13.43 -3.76
N ALA A 122 3.10 12.13 -3.62
CA ALA A 122 4.42 11.54 -3.48
C ALA A 122 4.66 10.47 -4.53
N ARG A 123 5.90 10.32 -4.99
CA ARG A 123 6.33 9.30 -5.92
C ARG A 123 7.73 8.82 -5.59
N GLY A 124 8.01 7.55 -5.86
CA GLY A 124 9.32 6.94 -5.64
C GLY A 124 9.34 5.46 -6.01
N PRO A 125 10.49 4.80 -5.88
CA PRO A 125 10.59 3.37 -6.17
C PRO A 125 10.04 2.50 -5.05
N LYS A 126 10.11 2.96 -3.79
CA LYS A 126 9.68 2.17 -2.62
C LYS A 126 9.12 3.07 -1.52
N VAL A 127 8.09 2.60 -0.84
CA VAL A 127 7.55 3.18 0.39
C VAL A 127 7.50 2.12 1.48
N VAL A 128 7.82 2.51 2.71
CA VAL A 128 7.62 1.70 3.92
C VAL A 128 6.89 2.55 4.94
N CYS A 129 5.78 2.05 5.47
CA CYS A 129 5.01 2.71 6.51
C CYS A 129 5.09 1.89 7.80
N TYR A 130 5.52 2.54 8.87
CA TYR A 130 5.57 1.97 10.20
C TYR A 130 4.45 2.53 11.07
N PRO A 131 3.76 1.69 11.84
CA PRO A 131 2.78 2.15 12.79
C PRO A 131 3.46 2.79 14.02
N ASP A 132 2.75 3.66 14.68
CA ASP A 132 3.05 4.07 16.04
C ASP A 132 2.88 2.86 16.98
N LYS A 133 3.84 2.64 17.86
CA LYS A 133 3.90 1.46 18.75
C LYS A 133 2.79 1.41 19.80
N VAL A 134 2.19 2.54 20.13
CA VAL A 134 1.14 2.64 21.16
C VAL A 134 -0.24 2.59 20.53
N THR A 135 -0.46 3.36 19.48
CA THR A 135 -1.77 3.49 18.83
C THR A 135 -2.01 2.48 17.73
N ASN A 136 -0.94 1.82 17.24
CA ASN A 136 -0.93 0.95 16.07
C ASN A 136 -1.46 1.63 14.78
N LYS A 137 -1.45 2.97 14.75
CA LYS A 137 -1.83 3.74 13.56
C LYS A 137 -0.60 4.08 12.73
N PRO A 138 -0.71 4.18 11.40
CA PRO A 138 0.40 4.63 10.55
C PRO A 138 0.94 5.99 11.05
N ASN A 139 2.24 6.06 11.29
CA ASN A 139 2.87 7.28 11.81
C ASN A 139 4.11 7.70 11.04
N GLU A 140 5.01 6.78 10.73
CA GLU A 140 6.23 7.06 10.01
C GLU A 140 6.19 6.46 8.60
N VAL A 141 6.39 7.27 7.58
CA VAL A 141 6.42 6.86 6.18
C VAL A 141 7.77 7.20 5.58
N PHE A 142 8.46 6.20 5.08
CA PHE A 142 9.75 6.35 4.40
C PHE A 142 9.57 6.12 2.90
N LEU A 143 9.84 7.15 2.11
CA LEU A 143 10.05 7.03 0.67
C LEU A 143 11.54 6.77 0.45
N MET A 144 11.87 5.60 -0.07
CA MET A 144 13.25 5.10 -0.21
C MET A 144 13.65 5.02 -1.68
N GLY A 145 14.89 5.42 -1.98
CA GLY A 145 15.37 5.67 -3.32
C GLY A 145 14.94 7.05 -3.82
N ARG A 146 15.44 7.49 -4.97
CA ARG A 146 15.15 8.82 -5.51
C ARG A 146 13.66 9.11 -5.58
N SER A 147 13.17 9.87 -4.61
CA SER A 147 11.75 10.09 -4.37
C SER A 147 11.42 11.58 -4.38
N THR A 148 10.17 11.90 -4.66
CA THR A 148 9.66 13.26 -4.72
C THR A 148 8.40 13.39 -3.88
N ILE A 149 8.26 14.48 -3.11
CA ILE A 149 7.00 14.93 -2.52
C ILE A 149 6.68 16.31 -3.09
N GLN A 150 5.44 16.48 -3.51
CA GLN A 150 4.88 17.75 -3.96
C GLN A 150 3.74 18.16 -3.02
N GLU A 151 3.76 19.42 -2.61
CA GLU A 151 2.69 20.10 -1.88
C GLU A 151 2.42 21.44 -2.56
N ASN A 152 1.22 21.58 -3.16
CA ASN A 152 0.87 22.77 -3.95
C ASN A 152 1.98 23.09 -4.99
N GLU A 153 2.61 24.28 -4.85
CA GLU A 153 3.66 24.75 -5.75
C GLU A 153 5.09 24.33 -5.33
N LYS A 154 5.24 23.61 -4.21
CA LYS A 154 6.52 23.17 -3.68
C LYS A 154 6.78 21.70 -3.98
N GLU A 155 7.94 21.40 -4.57
CA GLU A 155 8.40 20.04 -4.82
C GLU A 155 9.74 19.82 -4.10
N ILE A 156 9.86 18.71 -3.36
CA ILE A 156 11.09 18.25 -2.71
C ILE A 156 11.46 16.91 -3.29
N THR A 157 12.67 16.77 -3.81
CA THR A 157 13.24 15.51 -4.29
C THR A 157 14.49 15.17 -3.48
N ALA A 158 14.62 13.94 -3.02
CA ALA A 158 15.75 13.45 -2.23
C ALA A 158 15.97 11.94 -2.46
N ASP A 159 17.09 11.42 -1.96
CA ASP A 159 17.37 9.98 -2.02
C ASP A 159 16.54 9.21 -1.00
N GLN A 160 16.20 9.87 0.12
CA GLN A 160 15.25 9.38 1.12
C GLN A 160 14.40 10.53 1.64
N ILE A 161 13.09 10.30 1.83
CA ILE A 161 12.20 11.25 2.48
C ILE A 161 11.44 10.51 3.59
N LYS A 162 11.60 10.98 4.82
CA LYS A 162 10.80 10.53 5.96
C LYS A 162 9.66 11.51 6.18
N VAL A 163 8.46 11.01 6.28
CA VAL A 163 7.25 11.75 6.65
C VAL A 163 6.79 11.24 8.00
N ILE A 164 6.61 12.13 8.96
CA ILE A 164 5.94 11.87 10.24
C ILE A 164 4.52 12.43 10.09
N ILE A 165 3.52 11.61 10.40
CA ILE A 165 2.10 11.98 10.19
C ILE A 165 1.63 12.88 11.33
N ASP A 166 2.00 12.53 12.59
CA ASP A 166 1.59 13.28 13.78
C ASP A 166 2.71 13.33 14.84
N PRO A 167 3.25 14.50 15.23
CA PRO A 167 3.03 15.79 14.57
C PRO A 167 3.67 15.82 13.16
N LYS A 168 3.00 16.47 12.22
CA LYS A 168 3.41 16.49 10.82
C LYS A 168 4.81 17.08 10.64
N ASN A 169 5.71 16.29 10.07
CA ASN A 169 7.09 16.70 9.77
C ASN A 169 7.63 15.97 8.54
N PHE A 170 8.58 16.61 7.83
CA PHE A 170 9.29 16.06 6.67
C PHE A 170 10.78 16.19 6.88
N ILE A 171 11.49 15.09 6.68
CA ILE A 171 12.95 15.05 6.69
C ILE A 171 13.39 14.49 5.33
N ALA A 172 14.19 15.25 4.59
CA ALA A 172 14.71 14.86 3.29
C ALA A 172 16.23 14.72 3.38
N GLU A 173 16.77 13.58 2.94
CA GLU A 173 18.18 13.23 3.06
C GLU A 173 18.73 12.74 1.72
N GLY A 174 19.99 13.08 1.43
CA GLY A 174 20.73 12.69 0.23
C GLY A 174 20.26 13.42 -1.04
N ASN A 175 21.14 14.15 -1.66
CA ASN A 175 20.93 14.88 -2.92
C ASN A 175 19.63 15.68 -2.95
N VAL A 176 19.35 16.45 -1.88
CA VAL A 176 18.09 17.18 -1.71
C VAL A 176 18.00 18.32 -2.72
N ARG A 177 16.86 18.39 -3.43
CA ARG A 177 16.50 19.47 -4.33
C ARG A 177 15.10 19.97 -3.99
N THR A 178 14.94 21.26 -3.78
CA THR A 178 13.64 21.90 -3.61
C THR A 178 13.37 22.81 -4.81
N VAL A 179 12.16 22.73 -5.36
CA VAL A 179 11.66 23.58 -6.46
C VAL A 179 10.39 24.27 -5.96
N ILE A 180 10.29 25.56 -6.19
CA ILE A 180 9.10 26.34 -5.91
C ILE A 180 8.59 26.88 -7.26
N HIS A 181 7.41 26.44 -7.68
CA HIS A 181 6.76 26.91 -8.89
C HIS A 181 5.95 28.17 -8.54
N GLN A 182 6.44 29.35 -8.92
CA GLN A 182 5.66 30.59 -8.78
C GLN A 182 4.93 30.88 -10.09
N ALA A 183 3.72 31.42 -10.00
CA ALA A 183 3.01 31.93 -11.17
C ALA A 183 3.82 33.07 -11.81
N GLY A 184 4.68 32.76 -12.80
CA GLY A 184 5.57 33.72 -13.47
C GLY A 184 7.05 33.34 -13.56
N GLY A 185 7.51 32.20 -13.03
CA GLY A 185 8.90 31.74 -13.18
C GLY A 185 9.32 30.67 -12.16
N THR A 186 10.17 29.75 -12.60
CA THR A 186 10.69 28.66 -11.74
C THR A 186 11.99 29.14 -11.06
N LYS A 187 12.00 29.22 -9.71
CA LYS A 187 13.26 29.39 -8.95
C LYS A 187 13.69 28.01 -8.44
N SER A 188 14.87 27.57 -8.86
CA SER A 188 15.51 26.34 -8.38
C SER A 188 16.62 26.71 -7.41
N THR A 189 16.56 26.24 -6.17
CA THR A 189 17.66 26.29 -5.20
C THR A 189 18.18 24.86 -4.96
N SER A 190 19.44 24.61 -5.33
CA SER A 190 20.15 23.39 -4.90
C SER A 190 21.05 23.76 -3.72
N SER A 191 20.74 23.29 -2.52
CA SER A 191 21.68 23.33 -1.42
C SER A 191 22.44 22.01 -1.36
N LYS A 192 23.73 22.03 -1.71
CA LYS A 192 24.66 20.98 -1.29
C LYS A 192 25.01 21.30 0.16
N MET A 193 24.37 20.66 1.11
CA MET A 193 24.93 20.54 2.45
C MET A 193 25.89 19.37 2.42
N GLY A 194 27.20 19.67 2.32
CA GLY A 194 28.26 18.74 2.61
C GLY A 194 28.50 18.74 4.12
N PHE A 195 28.50 17.56 4.69
CA PHE A 195 29.32 17.19 5.85
C PHE A 195 29.82 15.78 5.59
#